data_1990278cbd99016dd4c1e0e0610beb62
#
_entry.id   1990278cbd99016dd4c1e0e0610beb62
#
_cell.length_a   1.000
_cell.length_b   1.000
_cell.length_c   1.000
_cell.angle_alpha   90.00
_cell.angle_beta   90.00
_cell.angle_gamma   90.00
#
_symmetry.space_group_name_H-M   'P 1'
#
loop_
_entity.id
_entity.type
_entity.pdbx_description
1 polymer ?
#
loop_
_entity_poly.entity_id
_entity_poly.type
_entity_poly.pdbx_seq_one_letter_code
_entity_poly.pdbx_strand_id
1 'polypeptide(L)'
;MRKQKLLSLLTVATLAVALVGCGTAAGGGNNSKKPLVWFNRQPSNSSTGELDMTAMNFNDDTYYVGFDANQGAELQGQMVLDYITKNAASIDRNGDGVIGYVLAIGDIGHNDSIARTRGVRAALGTGVETSGTVDASPAGTNTNGAATVVKDATLEVDGKTYTVRELASQEMKNSAGATWDAATAGNAIGTWSASFGNEIDVVVSNNDGMGMSMFNAWAKDNKVPTFGYDANSDAVAAIAEGYGGTISQHADVQAYLTLRVLRNALDGVDVDTGIGTPDAAGNALTEGEDYRYSADERSYYALNVAVTAENYKDFTDSTKTYDKVSNKLDASSSAEKKVWLNIYNASDNFLSATYQPLLEKYDDLLNLKVDYIGGDGQTESNITNRLGNPGEYDAFAINMVKTDNAASYTSILSQ
;
A
#
# COMPACT_ATOMS: atom_id res chain seq x y z
N MET A 1 35.15 50.42 42.38
CA MET A 1 36.51 50.51 41.75
C MET A 1 36.40 49.83 40.39
N ARG A 2 36.25 50.59 39.29
CA ARG A 2 37.26 50.93 38.26
C ARG A 2 38.13 49.75 37.87
N LYS A 3 38.11 49.24 36.63
CA LYS A 3 38.60 49.76 35.30
C LYS A 3 38.15 48.82 34.19
N GLN A 4 37.48 49.18 33.15
CA GLN A 4 37.89 49.78 31.86
C GLN A 4 38.88 48.94 31.00
N LYS A 5 38.36 48.60 29.82
CA LYS A 5 38.84 48.68 28.42
C LYS A 5 39.90 47.64 27.98
N LEU A 6 39.75 46.99 26.86
CA LEU A 6 40.14 47.56 25.54
C LEU A 6 39.58 46.71 24.38
N LEU A 7 39.16 47.40 23.36
CA LEU A 7 38.78 46.97 22.01
C LEU A 7 40.04 46.68 21.18
N SER A 8 40.08 45.65 20.35
CA SER A 8 40.92 45.62 19.17
C SER A 8 40.24 44.94 18.01
N LEU A 9 39.88 45.76 17.01
CA LEU A 9 39.55 45.34 15.64
C LEU A 9 40.78 44.76 14.96
N LEU A 10 40.68 43.59 14.35
CA LEU A 10 41.58 43.16 13.30
C LEU A 10 40.78 42.80 12.06
N THR A 11 40.90 43.69 11.08
CA THR A 11 40.45 43.49 9.69
C THR A 11 41.47 42.60 8.99
N VAL A 12 41.05 41.43 8.49
CA VAL A 12 41.87 40.64 7.56
C VAL A 12 41.14 40.65 6.21
N ALA A 13 41.76 41.28 5.24
CA ALA A 13 41.36 41.26 3.83
C ALA A 13 41.85 39.91 3.25
N THR A 14 40.94 39.10 2.72
CA THR A 14 41.27 37.93 1.93
C THR A 14 41.10 38.23 0.45
N LEU A 15 42.20 38.05 -0.25
CA LEU A 15 42.31 38.10 -1.70
C LEU A 15 41.44 37.00 -2.36
N ALA A 16 40.56 37.36 -3.25
CA ALA A 16 39.90 36.41 -4.15
C ALA A 16 40.84 36.10 -5.31
N VAL A 17 41.28 34.86 -5.39
CA VAL A 17 41.93 34.31 -6.59
C VAL A 17 40.84 33.63 -7.41
N ALA A 18 40.45 34.25 -8.54
CA ALA A 18 39.61 33.63 -9.55
C ALA A 18 40.47 32.65 -10.37
N LEU A 19 40.23 31.37 -10.17
CA LEU A 19 40.67 30.32 -11.10
C LEU A 19 39.54 30.10 -12.11
N VAL A 20 39.73 30.64 -13.30
CA VAL A 20 38.95 30.27 -14.49
C VAL A 20 39.48 28.94 -14.97
N GLY A 21 38.76 27.87 -14.66
CA GLY A 21 38.95 26.53 -15.25
C GLY A 21 37.80 26.27 -16.21
N CYS A 22 38.04 26.41 -17.51
CA CYS A 22 37.17 25.93 -18.57
C CYS A 22 37.22 24.40 -18.55
N GLY A 23 36.14 23.78 -18.06
CA GLY A 23 35.84 22.38 -18.24
C GLY A 23 34.35 22.28 -18.48
N THR A 24 33.95 21.93 -19.70
CA THR A 24 32.58 21.57 -20.06
C THR A 24 32.20 20.32 -19.30
N ALA A 25 31.66 20.50 -18.10
CA ALA A 25 30.98 19.43 -17.40
C ALA A 25 29.54 19.38 -17.95
N ALA A 26 29.18 18.25 -18.56
CA ALA A 26 27.79 17.89 -18.83
C ALA A 26 26.97 18.10 -17.54
N GLY A 27 25.80 18.75 -17.64
CA GLY A 27 25.01 19.18 -16.51
C GLY A 27 24.61 18.06 -15.56
N GLY A 28 25.40 17.89 -14.52
CA GLY A 28 24.98 17.14 -13.34
C GLY A 28 24.15 18.08 -12.45
N GLY A 29 22.85 18.15 -12.70
CA GLY A 29 21.93 18.77 -11.76
C GLY A 29 22.04 18.01 -10.42
N ASN A 30 22.05 18.76 -9.30
CA ASN A 30 22.11 18.15 -7.97
C ASN A 30 20.83 17.34 -7.71
N ASN A 31 20.88 16.02 -8.00
CA ASN A 31 19.72 15.11 -7.91
C ASN A 31 19.15 15.05 -6.49
N SER A 32 19.96 15.32 -5.47
CA SER A 32 19.50 15.36 -4.08
C SER A 32 18.52 16.48 -3.77
N LYS A 33 18.32 17.44 -4.67
CA LYS A 33 17.36 18.55 -4.52
C LYS A 33 16.11 18.37 -5.39
N LYS A 34 16.02 17.30 -6.17
CA LYS A 34 14.85 17.07 -7.01
C LYS A 34 13.71 16.49 -6.17
N PRO A 35 12.46 16.83 -6.49
CA PRO A 35 11.30 16.27 -5.80
C PRO A 35 11.30 14.74 -5.84
N LEU A 36 10.93 14.15 -4.70
CA LEU A 36 10.84 12.71 -4.52
C LEU A 36 9.50 12.36 -3.87
N VAL A 37 8.76 11.45 -4.46
CA VAL A 37 7.60 10.84 -3.83
C VAL A 37 7.85 9.35 -3.64
N TRP A 38 7.85 8.91 -2.39
CA TRP A 38 7.66 7.51 -2.05
C TRP A 38 6.18 7.19 -2.22
N PHE A 39 5.83 6.18 -3.00
CA PHE A 39 4.41 5.91 -3.21
C PHE A 39 4.03 4.46 -2.99
N ASN A 40 2.76 4.24 -2.67
CA ASN A 40 2.11 2.98 -2.33
C ASN A 40 2.76 2.30 -1.10
N ARG A 41 4.05 1.93 -1.15
CA ARG A 41 4.78 1.34 -0.03
C ARG A 41 5.46 2.39 0.82
N GLN A 42 5.02 2.50 2.07
CA GLN A 42 5.57 3.44 3.03
C GLN A 42 7.04 3.11 3.35
N PRO A 43 7.98 4.07 3.22
CA PRO A 43 9.30 3.87 3.79
C PRO A 43 9.19 3.69 5.30
N SER A 44 9.69 2.57 5.80
CA SER A 44 9.46 2.15 7.18
C SER A 44 10.76 1.87 7.91
N ASN A 45 10.78 2.23 9.18
CA ASN A 45 11.85 1.82 10.08
C ASN A 45 11.78 0.30 10.32
N SER A 46 12.85 -0.42 10.05
CA SER A 46 12.91 -1.88 10.16
C SER A 46 12.61 -2.42 11.56
N SER A 47 12.80 -1.60 12.60
CA SER A 47 12.60 -2.01 14.00
C SER A 47 11.19 -1.73 14.51
N THR A 48 10.55 -0.63 14.06
CA THR A 48 9.24 -0.17 14.57
C THR A 48 8.11 -0.38 13.57
N GLY A 49 8.42 -0.46 12.26
CA GLY A 49 7.41 -0.47 11.19
C GLY A 49 6.79 0.90 10.92
N GLU A 50 7.15 1.93 11.68
CA GLU A 50 6.67 3.30 11.50
C GLU A 50 7.33 3.98 10.31
N LEU A 51 6.78 5.10 9.86
CA LEU A 51 7.34 5.92 8.78
C LEU A 51 8.81 6.29 9.07
N ASP A 52 9.69 6.00 8.13
CA ASP A 52 11.11 6.34 8.24
C ASP A 52 11.33 7.83 7.95
N MET A 53 11.40 8.63 9.00
CA MET A 53 11.66 10.07 8.88
C MET A 53 13.04 10.38 8.31
N THR A 54 14.00 9.46 8.31
CA THR A 54 15.28 9.64 7.61
C THR A 54 15.06 9.64 6.10
N ALA A 55 14.25 8.72 5.61
CA ALA A 55 13.85 8.67 4.19
C ALA A 55 13.03 9.90 3.79
N MET A 56 12.14 10.36 4.67
CA MET A 56 11.29 11.54 4.44
C MET A 56 12.10 12.85 4.47
N ASN A 57 13.19 12.90 5.20
CA ASN A 57 14.09 14.05 5.29
C ASN A 57 15.23 14.02 4.25
N PHE A 58 15.07 13.28 3.16
CA PHE A 58 16.04 13.28 2.06
C PHE A 58 16.27 14.68 1.47
N ASN A 59 15.17 15.41 1.25
CA ASN A 59 15.18 16.84 0.96
C ASN A 59 13.82 17.46 1.36
N ASP A 60 13.68 18.78 1.18
CA ASP A 60 12.48 19.52 1.56
C ASP A 60 11.26 19.16 0.69
N ASP A 61 11.49 18.65 -0.55
CA ASP A 61 10.49 18.23 -1.51
C ASP A 61 10.35 16.68 -1.55
N THR A 62 10.51 16.02 -0.41
CA THR A 62 10.28 14.58 -0.26
C THR A 62 8.95 14.33 0.44
N TYR A 63 8.10 13.52 -0.19
CA TYR A 63 6.75 13.20 0.26
C TYR A 63 6.49 11.70 0.24
N TYR A 64 5.48 11.27 1.00
CA TYR A 64 4.88 9.94 0.85
C TYR A 64 3.43 10.06 0.38
N VAL A 65 3.05 9.21 -0.55
CA VAL A 65 1.67 9.04 -1.00
C VAL A 65 1.32 7.56 -1.00
N GLY A 66 0.37 7.17 -0.17
CA GLY A 66 -0.05 5.78 -0.06
C GLY A 66 -1.35 5.66 0.70
N PHE A 67 -1.44 4.64 1.54
CA PHE A 67 -2.61 4.37 2.38
C PHE A 67 -2.14 4.03 3.80
N ASP A 68 -3.07 4.07 4.76
CA ASP A 68 -2.80 3.62 6.13
C ASP A 68 -3.02 2.10 6.21
N ALA A 69 -1.94 1.34 6.26
CA ALA A 69 -1.98 -0.12 6.29
C ALA A 69 -2.67 -0.67 7.54
N ASN A 70 -2.53 0.01 8.69
CA ASN A 70 -3.17 -0.42 9.94
C ASN A 70 -4.67 -0.17 9.90
N GLN A 71 -5.10 1.02 9.45
CA GLN A 71 -6.53 1.34 9.29
C GLN A 71 -7.21 0.38 8.29
N GLY A 72 -6.56 0.08 7.16
CA GLY A 72 -7.08 -0.88 6.19
C GLY A 72 -7.15 -2.32 6.74
N ALA A 73 -6.17 -2.72 7.56
CA ALA A 73 -6.15 -4.02 8.22
C ALA A 73 -7.27 -4.16 9.27
N GLU A 74 -7.52 -3.11 10.05
CA GLU A 74 -8.65 -3.06 10.99
C GLU A 74 -9.98 -3.17 10.24
N LEU A 75 -10.15 -2.45 9.14
CA LEU A 75 -11.34 -2.54 8.28
C LEU A 75 -11.53 -3.94 7.71
N GLN A 76 -10.47 -4.62 7.25
CA GLN A 76 -10.59 -5.99 6.76
C GLN A 76 -11.06 -6.92 7.87
N GLY A 77 -10.43 -6.86 9.04
CA GLY A 77 -10.82 -7.66 10.19
C GLY A 77 -12.27 -7.42 10.61
N GLN A 78 -12.69 -6.15 10.68
CA GLN A 78 -14.05 -5.78 11.05
C GLN A 78 -15.08 -6.24 10.00
N MET A 79 -14.78 -6.09 8.70
CA MET A 79 -15.62 -6.57 7.60
C MET A 79 -15.89 -8.08 7.71
N VAL A 80 -14.85 -8.87 8.01
CA VAL A 80 -14.99 -10.32 8.21
C VAL A 80 -15.83 -10.63 9.44
N LEU A 81 -15.57 -9.96 10.57
CA LEU A 81 -16.33 -10.13 11.81
C LEU A 81 -17.79 -9.76 11.66
N ASP A 82 -18.10 -8.64 10.99
CA ASP A 82 -19.47 -8.20 10.74
C ASP A 82 -20.24 -9.20 9.89
N TYR A 83 -19.58 -9.73 8.84
CA TYR A 83 -20.17 -10.77 8.02
C TYR A 83 -20.45 -12.05 8.81
N ILE A 84 -19.50 -12.52 9.60
CA ILE A 84 -19.68 -13.70 10.48
C ILE A 84 -20.83 -13.45 11.44
N THR A 85 -20.83 -12.31 12.13
CA THR A 85 -21.87 -11.97 13.11
C THR A 85 -23.27 -11.95 12.48
N LYS A 86 -23.39 -11.36 11.29
CA LYS A 86 -24.67 -11.29 10.54
C LYS A 86 -25.16 -12.64 10.04
N ASN A 87 -24.24 -13.59 9.76
CA ASN A 87 -24.55 -14.81 9.03
C ASN A 87 -24.18 -16.09 9.80
N ALA A 88 -23.79 -16.04 11.07
CA ALA A 88 -23.21 -17.16 11.82
C ALA A 88 -23.98 -18.49 11.67
N ALA A 89 -25.30 -18.45 11.81
CA ALA A 89 -26.14 -19.64 11.71
C ALA A 89 -26.18 -20.27 10.29
N SER A 90 -25.94 -19.49 9.25
CA SER A 90 -25.98 -19.96 7.85
C SER A 90 -24.62 -20.37 7.32
N ILE A 91 -23.53 -19.85 7.88
CA ILE A 91 -22.17 -20.19 7.48
C ILE A 91 -21.57 -21.34 8.29
N ASP A 92 -22.08 -21.66 9.47
CA ASP A 92 -21.75 -22.89 10.24
C ASP A 92 -22.24 -24.10 9.45
N ARG A 93 -21.42 -24.54 8.48
CA ARG A 93 -21.81 -25.48 7.41
C ARG A 93 -22.09 -26.90 7.90
N ASN A 94 -21.41 -27.31 8.96
CA ASN A 94 -21.57 -28.65 9.57
C ASN A 94 -22.46 -28.61 10.83
N GLY A 95 -22.81 -27.40 11.34
CA GLY A 95 -23.71 -27.21 12.48
C GLY A 95 -23.10 -27.54 13.84
N ASP A 96 -21.76 -27.56 13.94
CA ASP A 96 -21.06 -27.93 15.17
C ASP A 96 -20.83 -26.75 16.15
N GLY A 97 -21.20 -25.54 15.74
CA GLY A 97 -21.01 -24.32 16.52
C GLY A 97 -19.60 -23.74 16.44
N VAL A 98 -18.78 -24.24 15.52
CA VAL A 98 -17.46 -23.69 15.22
C VAL A 98 -17.52 -22.97 13.88
N ILE A 99 -17.09 -21.72 13.84
CA ILE A 99 -16.87 -20.96 12.60
C ILE A 99 -15.38 -21.08 12.25
N GLY A 100 -15.08 -22.00 11.35
CA GLY A 100 -13.73 -22.28 10.90
C GLY A 100 -13.31 -21.38 9.75
N TYR A 101 -12.14 -20.73 9.85
CA TYR A 101 -11.61 -19.96 8.74
C TYR A 101 -10.19 -20.39 8.35
N VAL A 102 -9.83 -20.13 7.10
CA VAL A 102 -8.47 -20.29 6.58
C VAL A 102 -7.93 -18.94 6.12
N LEU A 103 -6.60 -18.72 6.25
CA LEU A 103 -5.97 -17.43 5.99
C LEU A 103 -4.77 -17.57 5.05
N ALA A 104 -4.87 -16.93 3.87
CA ALA A 104 -3.76 -16.78 2.94
C ALA A 104 -2.94 -15.53 3.28
N ILE A 105 -1.70 -15.74 3.72
CA ILE A 105 -0.73 -14.69 4.08
C ILE A 105 0.13 -14.36 2.87
N GLY A 106 0.28 -13.08 2.51
CA GLY A 106 1.02 -12.66 1.34
C GLY A 106 2.52 -12.90 1.47
N ASP A 107 3.16 -12.14 2.35
CA ASP A 107 4.60 -12.16 2.61
C ASP A 107 4.85 -11.87 4.09
N ILE A 108 5.47 -12.80 4.80
CA ILE A 108 5.74 -12.66 6.25
C ILE A 108 6.73 -11.55 6.60
N GLY A 109 7.47 -11.06 5.63
CA GLY A 109 8.39 -9.92 5.79
C GLY A 109 7.83 -8.59 5.31
N HIS A 110 6.57 -8.55 4.83
CA HIS A 110 5.95 -7.34 4.27
C HIS A 110 5.02 -6.69 5.29
N ASN A 111 5.20 -5.38 5.55
CA ASN A 111 4.44 -4.66 6.57
C ASN A 111 2.93 -4.76 6.38
N ASP A 112 2.42 -4.61 5.14
CA ASP A 112 0.99 -4.71 4.87
C ASP A 112 0.44 -6.12 5.13
N SER A 113 1.18 -7.15 4.75
CA SER A 113 0.80 -8.53 5.02
C SER A 113 0.75 -8.82 6.52
N ILE A 114 1.74 -8.32 7.27
CA ILE A 114 1.79 -8.39 8.73
C ILE A 114 0.58 -7.65 9.33
N ALA A 115 0.32 -6.42 8.90
CA ALA A 115 -0.81 -5.63 9.38
C ALA A 115 -2.16 -6.33 9.11
N ARG A 116 -2.40 -6.77 7.86
CA ARG A 116 -3.64 -7.45 7.46
C ARG A 116 -3.87 -8.76 8.23
N THR A 117 -2.83 -9.58 8.41
CA THR A 117 -2.91 -10.80 9.23
C THR A 117 -3.26 -10.49 10.68
N ARG A 118 -2.61 -9.47 11.28
CA ARG A 118 -2.89 -9.02 12.64
C ARG A 118 -4.31 -8.47 12.78
N GLY A 119 -4.75 -7.64 11.84
CA GLY A 119 -6.09 -7.03 11.87
C GLY A 119 -7.20 -8.08 11.85
N VAL A 120 -7.09 -9.09 10.99
CA VAL A 120 -8.04 -10.21 10.94
C VAL A 120 -8.04 -10.99 12.25
N ARG A 121 -6.89 -11.40 12.75
CA ARG A 121 -6.77 -12.17 14.00
C ARG A 121 -7.22 -11.38 15.22
N ALA A 122 -6.93 -10.08 15.28
CA ALA A 122 -7.37 -9.20 16.35
C ALA A 122 -8.90 -9.06 16.37
N ALA A 123 -9.51 -8.76 15.22
CA ALA A 123 -10.95 -8.61 15.10
C ALA A 123 -11.71 -9.90 15.44
N LEU A 124 -11.21 -11.05 14.99
CA LEU A 124 -11.81 -12.36 15.27
C LEU A 124 -11.46 -12.90 16.66
N GLY A 125 -10.58 -12.25 17.41
CA GLY A 125 -10.13 -12.67 18.73
C GLY A 125 -9.24 -13.90 18.77
N THR A 126 -8.81 -14.39 17.60
CA THR A 126 -8.02 -15.61 17.46
C THR A 126 -6.51 -15.40 17.57
N GLY A 127 -6.06 -14.15 17.58
CA GLY A 127 -4.64 -13.81 17.69
C GLY A 127 -4.08 -14.09 19.08
N VAL A 128 -2.84 -14.56 19.13
CA VAL A 128 -2.03 -14.61 20.36
C VAL A 128 -1.04 -13.47 20.31
N GLU A 129 -0.98 -12.71 21.39
CA GLU A 129 -0.02 -11.63 21.51
C GLU A 129 1.38 -12.15 21.84
N THR A 130 2.36 -11.68 21.09
CA THR A 130 3.77 -11.90 21.37
C THR A 130 4.45 -10.54 21.45
N SER A 131 5.09 -10.23 22.58
CA SER A 131 5.73 -8.92 22.81
C SER A 131 4.77 -7.72 22.69
N GLY A 132 3.51 -7.89 23.10
CA GLY A 132 2.50 -6.82 23.08
C GLY A 132 1.80 -6.60 21.75
N THR A 133 2.05 -7.44 20.75
CA THR A 133 1.36 -7.40 19.46
C THR A 133 0.84 -8.77 19.06
N VAL A 134 -0.27 -8.80 18.31
CA VAL A 134 -0.81 -10.05 17.74
C VAL A 134 0.20 -10.63 16.76
N ASP A 135 0.47 -11.94 16.89
CA ASP A 135 1.42 -12.63 16.02
C ASP A 135 0.87 -12.74 14.60
N ALA A 136 1.70 -12.45 13.61
CA ALA A 136 1.38 -12.50 12.18
C ALA A 136 2.00 -13.70 11.45
N SER A 137 2.68 -14.59 12.18
CA SER A 137 3.32 -15.77 11.59
C SER A 137 2.27 -16.78 11.10
N PRO A 138 2.60 -17.60 10.07
CA PRO A 138 1.74 -18.72 9.66
C PRO A 138 1.51 -19.70 10.81
N ALA A 139 0.27 -20.07 11.06
CA ALA A 139 -0.10 -21.06 12.07
C ALA A 139 0.07 -22.51 11.57
N GLY A 140 0.28 -22.70 10.26
CA GLY A 140 0.23 -24.01 9.65
C GLY A 140 -1.18 -24.61 9.71
N THR A 141 -1.28 -25.94 9.84
CA THR A 141 -2.56 -26.62 10.00
C THR A 141 -2.92 -26.75 11.47
N ASN A 142 -4.07 -26.23 11.86
CA ASN A 142 -4.54 -26.24 13.23
C ASN A 142 -5.82 -27.09 13.37
N THR A 143 -5.67 -28.33 13.79
CA THR A 143 -6.78 -29.29 13.92
C THR A 143 -7.50 -29.22 15.28
N ASN A 144 -6.95 -28.53 16.29
CA ASN A 144 -7.48 -28.56 17.66
C ASN A 144 -7.40 -27.23 18.42
N GLY A 145 -7.25 -26.11 17.75
CA GLY A 145 -7.24 -24.78 18.40
C GLY A 145 -5.94 -24.40 19.13
N ALA A 146 -4.85 -25.13 18.95
CA ALA A 146 -3.65 -25.00 19.78
C ALA A 146 -2.36 -24.73 18.99
N ALA A 147 -2.41 -24.01 17.88
CA ALA A 147 -1.17 -23.47 17.31
C ALA A 147 -0.64 -22.34 18.22
N THR A 148 0.70 -22.22 18.33
CA THR A 148 1.33 -21.24 19.26
C THR A 148 1.07 -19.76 18.95
N VAL A 149 0.58 -19.46 17.74
CA VAL A 149 0.34 -18.10 17.24
C VAL A 149 -1.14 -17.76 17.12
N VAL A 150 -2.03 -18.72 17.29
CA VAL A 150 -3.49 -18.57 17.26
C VAL A 150 -4.15 -19.38 18.37
N LYS A 151 -5.36 -18.98 18.73
CA LYS A 151 -6.22 -19.61 19.75
C LYS A 151 -7.67 -19.60 19.26
N ASP A 152 -8.49 -20.46 19.83
CA ASP A 152 -9.94 -20.35 19.66
C ASP A 152 -10.46 -19.09 20.35
N ALA A 153 -11.43 -18.45 19.75
CA ALA A 153 -12.16 -17.31 20.30
C ALA A 153 -13.64 -17.64 20.47
N THR A 154 -14.33 -16.91 21.34
CA THR A 154 -15.76 -17.05 21.57
C THR A 154 -16.50 -15.86 20.94
N LEU A 155 -17.59 -16.14 20.21
CA LEU A 155 -18.46 -15.13 19.61
C LEU A 155 -19.91 -15.42 20.01
N GLU A 156 -20.58 -14.40 20.58
CA GLU A 156 -22.00 -14.47 20.93
C GLU A 156 -22.84 -13.81 19.84
N VAL A 157 -23.75 -14.57 19.24
CA VAL A 157 -24.66 -14.08 18.20
C VAL A 157 -26.08 -14.58 18.50
N ASP A 158 -27.02 -13.65 18.69
CA ASP A 158 -28.44 -13.92 18.94
C ASP A 158 -28.68 -14.94 20.08
N GLY A 159 -27.85 -14.86 21.13
CA GLY A 159 -27.93 -15.73 22.30
C GLY A 159 -27.37 -17.14 22.11
N LYS A 160 -26.72 -17.40 20.97
CA LYS A 160 -25.96 -18.63 20.73
C LYS A 160 -24.46 -18.32 20.76
N THR A 161 -23.72 -19.20 21.44
CA THR A 161 -22.26 -19.13 21.52
C THR A 161 -21.64 -19.91 20.36
N TYR A 162 -20.74 -19.26 19.62
CA TYR A 162 -19.91 -19.91 18.59
C TYR A 162 -18.44 -19.87 19.00
N THR A 163 -17.69 -20.85 18.55
CA THR A 163 -16.21 -20.84 18.59
C THR A 163 -15.69 -20.34 17.24
N VAL A 164 -14.84 -19.32 17.21
CA VAL A 164 -14.14 -18.90 15.99
C VAL A 164 -12.74 -19.53 16.00
N ARG A 165 -12.37 -20.21 14.92
CA ARG A 165 -11.12 -20.97 14.83
C ARG A 165 -10.39 -20.72 13.51
N GLU A 166 -9.09 -20.37 13.58
CA GLU A 166 -8.21 -20.43 12.42
C GLU A 166 -7.78 -21.88 12.16
N LEU A 167 -8.34 -22.51 11.12
CA LEU A 167 -8.05 -23.91 10.78
C LEU A 167 -6.67 -24.09 10.16
N ALA A 168 -6.27 -23.14 9.30
CA ALA A 168 -4.97 -23.12 8.67
C ALA A 168 -4.59 -21.73 8.20
N SER A 169 -3.30 -21.45 8.20
CA SER A 169 -2.71 -20.29 7.51
C SER A 169 -1.34 -20.62 6.95
N GLN A 170 -0.98 -19.97 5.86
CA GLN A 170 0.27 -20.19 5.16
C GLN A 170 0.71 -18.94 4.42
N GLU A 171 2.04 -18.72 4.33
CA GLU A 171 2.63 -17.75 3.40
C GLU A 171 2.46 -18.25 1.96
N MET A 172 1.90 -17.44 1.09
CA MET A 172 1.69 -17.77 -0.32
C MET A 172 2.95 -17.47 -1.13
N LYS A 173 3.94 -18.33 -0.94
CA LYS A 173 5.25 -18.25 -1.56
C LYS A 173 5.48 -19.47 -2.45
N ASN A 174 5.83 -19.23 -3.72
CA ASN A 174 6.10 -20.30 -4.66
C ASN A 174 7.53 -20.86 -4.52
N SER A 175 7.81 -21.94 -5.25
CA SER A 175 9.12 -22.59 -5.22
C SER A 175 10.29 -21.76 -5.73
N ALA A 176 10.01 -20.70 -6.49
CA ALA A 176 11.01 -19.74 -6.95
C ALA A 176 11.28 -18.63 -5.93
N GLY A 177 10.52 -18.59 -4.81
CA GLY A 177 10.66 -17.60 -3.74
C GLY A 177 9.80 -16.36 -3.90
N ALA A 178 8.99 -16.25 -4.97
CA ALA A 178 8.05 -15.16 -5.12
C ALA A 178 6.86 -15.32 -4.17
N THR A 179 6.52 -14.24 -3.48
CA THR A 179 5.42 -14.14 -2.51
C THR A 179 4.16 -13.54 -3.16
N TRP A 180 3.03 -13.52 -2.44
CA TRP A 180 1.72 -13.09 -2.96
C TRP A 180 1.23 -13.95 -4.15
N ASP A 181 1.67 -15.20 -4.19
CA ASP A 181 1.46 -16.10 -5.34
C ASP A 181 0.06 -16.70 -5.37
N ALA A 182 -0.73 -16.28 -6.34
CA ALA A 182 -2.12 -16.70 -6.52
C ALA A 182 -2.23 -18.22 -6.80
N ALA A 183 -1.28 -18.80 -7.54
CA ALA A 183 -1.30 -20.23 -7.83
C ALA A 183 -1.03 -21.05 -6.56
N THR A 184 -0.12 -20.60 -5.70
CA THR A 184 0.12 -21.21 -4.39
C THR A 184 -1.14 -21.15 -3.53
N ALA A 185 -1.87 -20.04 -3.53
CA ALA A 185 -3.14 -19.90 -2.79
C ALA A 185 -4.22 -20.86 -3.31
N GLY A 186 -4.35 -21.00 -4.64
CA GLY A 186 -5.26 -22.00 -5.24
C GLY A 186 -4.92 -23.44 -4.88
N ASN A 187 -3.63 -23.78 -4.79
CA ASN A 187 -3.19 -25.10 -4.33
C ASN A 187 -3.43 -25.30 -2.82
N ALA A 188 -3.21 -24.24 -2.03
CA ALA A 188 -3.42 -24.29 -0.58
C ALA A 188 -4.88 -24.58 -0.22
N ILE A 189 -5.85 -23.90 -0.87
CA ILE A 189 -7.27 -24.17 -0.60
C ILE A 189 -7.65 -25.59 -1.00
N GLY A 190 -7.08 -26.16 -2.06
CA GLY A 190 -7.28 -27.56 -2.43
C GLY A 190 -6.79 -28.52 -1.34
N THR A 191 -5.64 -28.25 -0.72
CA THR A 191 -5.10 -29.03 0.39
C THR A 191 -5.94 -28.87 1.66
N TRP A 192 -6.31 -27.64 2.01
CA TRP A 192 -7.11 -27.32 3.19
C TRP A 192 -8.52 -27.92 3.09
N SER A 193 -9.16 -27.83 1.91
CA SER A 193 -10.49 -28.40 1.71
C SER A 193 -10.48 -29.93 1.79
N ALA A 194 -9.39 -30.56 1.36
CA ALA A 194 -9.23 -32.04 1.55
C ALA A 194 -9.07 -32.40 3.03
N SER A 195 -8.49 -31.54 3.86
CA SER A 195 -8.25 -31.78 5.28
C SER A 195 -9.46 -31.46 6.16
N PHE A 196 -10.15 -30.34 5.88
CA PHE A 196 -11.19 -29.76 6.75
C PHE A 196 -12.60 -29.87 6.13
N GLY A 197 -12.72 -29.88 4.81
CA GLY A 197 -14.02 -30.03 4.14
C GLY A 197 -15.05 -28.98 4.57
N ASN A 198 -16.12 -29.46 5.22
CA ASN A 198 -17.22 -28.60 5.69
C ASN A 198 -16.93 -27.84 6.99
N GLU A 199 -15.74 -27.99 7.55
CA GLU A 199 -15.30 -27.15 8.68
C GLU A 199 -14.80 -25.77 8.23
N ILE A 200 -14.52 -25.57 6.90
CA ILE A 200 -14.13 -24.25 6.36
C ILE A 200 -15.40 -23.46 6.08
N ASP A 201 -15.69 -22.46 6.90
CA ASP A 201 -16.86 -21.60 6.78
C ASP A 201 -16.52 -20.24 6.17
N VAL A 202 -15.25 -19.81 6.26
CA VAL A 202 -14.77 -18.53 5.76
C VAL A 202 -13.36 -18.69 5.17
N VAL A 203 -13.11 -18.01 4.05
CA VAL A 203 -11.78 -17.87 3.47
C VAL A 203 -11.35 -16.41 3.59
N VAL A 204 -10.16 -16.14 4.13
CA VAL A 204 -9.58 -14.81 4.22
C VAL A 204 -8.25 -14.79 3.49
N SER A 205 -7.98 -13.71 2.78
CA SER A 205 -6.75 -13.50 2.02
C SER A 205 -6.20 -12.10 2.25
N ASN A 206 -4.88 -11.97 2.32
CA ASN A 206 -4.24 -10.68 2.43
C ASN A 206 -4.38 -9.82 1.17
N ASN A 207 -4.70 -10.39 0.00
CA ASN A 207 -5.07 -9.64 -1.20
C ASN A 207 -6.09 -10.37 -2.09
N ASP A 208 -6.67 -9.66 -3.05
CA ASP A 208 -7.67 -10.20 -3.96
C ASP A 208 -7.08 -11.22 -4.96
N GLY A 209 -5.84 -11.04 -5.41
CA GLY A 209 -5.23 -11.98 -6.34
C GLY A 209 -5.19 -13.40 -5.81
N MET A 210 -4.77 -13.57 -4.57
CA MET A 210 -4.80 -14.86 -3.86
C MET A 210 -6.23 -15.27 -3.49
N GLY A 211 -7.05 -14.32 -3.00
CA GLY A 211 -8.44 -14.53 -2.63
C GLY A 211 -9.27 -15.07 -3.79
N MET A 212 -9.18 -14.43 -4.96
CA MET A 212 -9.87 -14.86 -6.17
C MET A 212 -9.41 -16.23 -6.68
N SER A 213 -8.12 -16.53 -6.53
CA SER A 213 -7.61 -17.88 -6.85
C SER A 213 -8.26 -18.95 -5.98
N MET A 214 -8.37 -18.73 -4.67
CA MET A 214 -9.05 -19.67 -3.75
C MET A 214 -10.57 -19.72 -3.98
N PHE A 215 -11.19 -18.56 -4.26
CA PHE A 215 -12.60 -18.46 -4.57
C PHE A 215 -12.97 -19.29 -5.79
N ASN A 216 -12.26 -19.10 -6.89
CA ASN A 216 -12.50 -19.80 -8.14
C ASN A 216 -12.13 -21.30 -8.08
N ALA A 217 -11.09 -21.65 -7.30
CA ALA A 217 -10.65 -23.05 -7.19
C ALA A 217 -11.60 -23.90 -6.33
N TRP A 218 -12.29 -23.30 -5.34
CA TRP A 218 -13.09 -24.09 -4.41
C TRP A 218 -14.25 -23.35 -3.74
N ALA A 219 -14.03 -22.14 -3.23
CA ALA A 219 -14.96 -21.49 -2.30
C ALA A 219 -16.30 -21.13 -2.97
N LYS A 220 -16.27 -20.71 -4.23
CA LYS A 220 -17.47 -20.35 -5.03
C LYS A 220 -18.46 -21.53 -5.14
N ASP A 221 -17.98 -22.69 -5.56
CA ASP A 221 -18.80 -23.88 -5.73
C ASP A 221 -19.33 -24.42 -4.42
N ASN A 222 -18.61 -24.17 -3.33
CA ASN A 222 -18.98 -24.59 -1.98
C ASN A 222 -19.75 -23.51 -1.21
N LYS A 223 -20.01 -22.34 -1.83
CA LYS A 223 -20.71 -21.19 -1.23
C LYS A 223 -20.06 -20.70 0.06
N VAL A 224 -18.72 -20.71 0.11
CA VAL A 224 -17.93 -20.21 1.22
C VAL A 224 -17.54 -18.75 0.93
N PRO A 225 -17.93 -17.78 1.79
CA PRO A 225 -17.54 -16.39 1.60
C PRO A 225 -16.03 -16.24 1.65
N THR A 226 -15.49 -15.49 0.71
CA THR A 226 -14.06 -15.20 0.60
C THR A 226 -13.83 -13.70 0.71
N PHE A 227 -12.87 -13.29 1.52
CA PHE A 227 -12.54 -11.89 1.77
C PHE A 227 -11.11 -11.60 1.33
N GLY A 228 -10.94 -10.51 0.59
CA GLY A 228 -9.65 -10.08 0.08
C GLY A 228 -9.29 -8.65 0.47
N TYR A 229 -8.42 -8.06 -0.33
CA TYR A 229 -7.93 -6.70 -0.19
C TYR A 229 -7.45 -6.21 -1.57
N ASP A 230 -7.52 -4.95 -1.89
CA ASP A 230 -7.11 -4.19 -3.08
C ASP A 230 -8.29 -3.70 -3.93
N ALA A 231 -9.49 -4.26 -3.78
CA ALA A 231 -10.67 -4.01 -4.62
C ALA A 231 -10.36 -4.14 -6.12
N ASN A 232 -9.67 -5.21 -6.49
CA ASN A 232 -9.44 -5.55 -7.88
C ASN A 232 -10.79 -5.75 -8.61
N SER A 233 -10.88 -5.34 -9.86
CA SER A 233 -12.15 -5.30 -10.60
C SER A 233 -12.84 -6.66 -10.69
N ASP A 234 -12.08 -7.75 -10.79
CA ASP A 234 -12.61 -9.11 -10.79
C ASP A 234 -13.17 -9.52 -9.41
N ALA A 235 -12.50 -9.14 -8.32
CA ALA A 235 -12.99 -9.38 -6.96
C ALA A 235 -14.24 -8.56 -6.66
N VAL A 236 -14.27 -7.29 -7.04
CA VAL A 236 -15.47 -6.43 -6.90
C VAL A 236 -16.65 -7.01 -7.69
N ALA A 237 -16.43 -7.46 -8.93
CA ALA A 237 -17.47 -8.12 -9.72
C ALA A 237 -17.96 -9.43 -9.07
N ALA A 238 -17.05 -10.22 -8.49
CA ALA A 238 -17.35 -11.50 -7.84
C ALA A 238 -18.18 -11.36 -6.56
N ILE A 239 -18.29 -10.16 -5.96
CA ILE A 239 -19.21 -9.92 -4.83
C ILE A 239 -20.64 -10.29 -5.18
N ALA A 240 -21.08 -9.99 -6.43
CA ALA A 240 -22.39 -10.42 -6.92
C ALA A 240 -22.54 -11.96 -7.02
N GLU A 241 -21.45 -12.70 -7.01
CA GLU A 241 -21.40 -14.16 -7.14
C GLU A 241 -21.10 -14.88 -5.80
N GLY A 242 -20.99 -14.12 -4.69
CA GLY A 242 -20.77 -14.64 -3.35
C GLY A 242 -19.34 -14.44 -2.79
N TYR A 243 -18.49 -13.65 -3.45
CA TYR A 243 -17.29 -13.12 -2.80
C TYR A 243 -17.72 -12.22 -1.66
N GLY A 244 -17.19 -12.43 -0.44
CA GLY A 244 -17.70 -11.80 0.77
C GLY A 244 -17.44 -10.30 0.83
N GLY A 245 -16.29 -9.87 0.30
CA GLY A 245 -15.88 -8.48 0.26
C GLY A 245 -14.38 -8.29 0.11
N THR A 246 -13.98 -7.05 -0.10
CA THR A 246 -12.58 -6.62 -0.25
C THR A 246 -12.38 -5.24 0.37
N ILE A 247 -11.14 -4.82 0.55
CA ILE A 247 -10.82 -3.45 0.96
C ILE A 247 -10.26 -2.68 -0.22
N SER A 248 -10.88 -1.56 -0.56
CA SER A 248 -10.29 -0.59 -1.48
C SER A 248 -9.27 0.26 -0.74
N GLN A 249 -8.06 0.30 -1.24
CA GLN A 249 -7.03 1.24 -0.80
C GLN A 249 -7.02 2.52 -1.66
N HIS A 250 -8.05 2.75 -2.44
CA HIS A 250 -8.22 3.89 -3.35
C HIS A 250 -6.98 4.13 -4.23
N ALA A 251 -6.62 3.12 -5.04
CA ALA A 251 -5.50 3.19 -5.96
C ALA A 251 -5.58 4.39 -6.91
N ASP A 252 -6.79 4.78 -7.30
CA ASP A 252 -7.10 5.93 -8.12
C ASP A 252 -6.74 7.26 -7.43
N VAL A 253 -7.10 7.42 -6.16
CA VAL A 253 -6.72 8.59 -5.33
C VAL A 253 -5.20 8.61 -5.13
N GLN A 254 -4.59 7.47 -4.79
CA GLN A 254 -3.14 7.37 -4.62
C GLN A 254 -2.39 7.74 -5.90
N ALA A 255 -2.82 7.22 -7.06
CA ALA A 255 -2.17 7.48 -8.34
C ALA A 255 -2.22 8.98 -8.70
N TYR A 256 -3.39 9.61 -8.54
CA TYR A 256 -3.53 11.04 -8.76
C TYR A 256 -2.65 11.85 -7.80
N LEU A 257 -2.73 11.58 -6.50
CA LEU A 257 -1.94 12.31 -5.49
C LEU A 257 -0.44 12.15 -5.71
N THR A 258 0.04 10.96 -6.09
CA THR A 258 1.46 10.71 -6.38
C THR A 258 1.97 11.68 -7.44
N LEU A 259 1.26 11.80 -8.56
CA LEU A 259 1.68 12.65 -9.67
C LEU A 259 1.37 14.14 -9.42
N ARG A 260 0.26 14.45 -8.72
CA ARG A 260 -0.10 15.83 -8.40
C ARG A 260 0.87 16.47 -7.41
N VAL A 261 1.26 15.76 -6.36
CA VAL A 261 2.25 16.20 -5.37
C VAL A 261 3.60 16.47 -6.06
N LEU A 262 4.07 15.52 -6.92
CA LEU A 262 5.28 15.74 -7.71
C LEU A 262 5.17 16.97 -8.60
N ARG A 263 4.03 17.15 -9.27
CA ARG A 263 3.83 18.29 -10.17
C ARG A 263 3.88 19.61 -9.39
N ASN A 264 3.21 19.69 -8.25
CA ASN A 264 3.21 20.89 -7.41
C ASN A 264 4.61 21.22 -6.90
N ALA A 265 5.37 20.24 -6.43
CA ALA A 265 6.75 20.42 -6.02
C ALA A 265 7.66 20.90 -7.17
N LEU A 266 7.50 20.33 -8.38
CA LEU A 266 8.23 20.75 -9.58
C LEU A 266 7.90 22.18 -10.03
N ASP A 267 6.68 22.63 -9.80
CA ASP A 267 6.25 23.99 -10.13
C ASP A 267 6.59 25.01 -9.01
N GLY A 268 7.10 24.54 -7.86
CA GLY A 268 7.43 25.35 -6.70
C GLY A 268 6.21 26.04 -6.08
N VAL A 269 5.04 25.41 -6.20
CA VAL A 269 3.79 25.85 -5.57
C VAL A 269 3.51 25.04 -4.32
N ASP A 270 2.55 25.46 -3.51
CA ASP A 270 2.12 24.72 -2.33
C ASP A 270 1.68 23.32 -2.72
N VAL A 271 2.12 22.31 -1.95
CA VAL A 271 1.98 20.89 -2.32
C VAL A 271 0.53 20.45 -2.45
N ASP A 272 -0.40 21.10 -1.74
CA ASP A 272 -1.84 20.82 -1.79
C ASP A 272 -2.59 21.61 -2.88
N THR A 273 -1.88 22.43 -3.67
CA THR A 273 -2.48 23.24 -4.73
C THR A 273 -3.29 22.38 -5.72
N GLY A 274 -4.59 22.63 -5.82
CA GLY A 274 -5.50 21.91 -6.69
C GLY A 274 -5.88 20.50 -6.21
N ILE A 275 -5.38 20.10 -5.02
CA ILE A 275 -5.88 18.95 -4.29
C ILE A 275 -7.11 19.36 -3.51
N GLY A 276 -8.09 18.93 -3.20
CA GLY A 276 -9.22 19.43 -2.39
C GLY A 276 -9.85 20.76 -2.82
N THR A 277 -9.37 21.39 -3.88
CA THR A 277 -9.96 22.63 -4.42
C THR A 277 -10.91 22.29 -5.56
N PRO A 278 -12.21 22.59 -5.45
CA PRO A 278 -13.19 22.27 -6.49
C PRO A 278 -12.85 22.96 -7.83
N ASP A 279 -13.02 22.20 -8.90
CA ASP A 279 -13.00 22.75 -10.26
C ASP A 279 -14.28 23.52 -10.59
N ALA A 280 -14.42 24.00 -11.84
CA ALA A 280 -15.60 24.75 -12.29
C ALA A 280 -16.90 23.91 -12.26
N ALA A 281 -16.82 22.57 -12.24
CA ALA A 281 -17.94 21.67 -12.12
C ALA A 281 -18.23 21.26 -10.66
N GLY A 282 -17.38 21.72 -9.72
CA GLY A 282 -17.49 21.39 -8.30
C GLY A 282 -16.82 20.07 -7.91
N ASN A 283 -16.00 19.50 -8.79
CA ASN A 283 -15.31 18.24 -8.52
C ASN A 283 -13.99 18.53 -7.75
N ALA A 284 -13.76 17.78 -6.68
CA ALA A 284 -12.51 17.79 -5.90
C ALA A 284 -12.39 16.50 -5.08
N LEU A 285 -11.16 16.15 -4.70
CA LEU A 285 -10.95 15.22 -3.60
C LEU A 285 -11.31 15.91 -2.27
N THR A 286 -11.87 15.16 -1.34
CA THR A 286 -12.28 15.67 -0.03
C THR A 286 -11.39 15.08 1.06
N GLU A 287 -10.71 15.96 1.82
CA GLU A 287 -9.98 15.52 3.00
C GLU A 287 -10.95 14.97 4.05
N GLY A 288 -10.60 13.81 4.63
CA GLY A 288 -11.45 13.08 5.57
C GLY A 288 -12.41 12.08 4.92
N GLU A 289 -12.59 12.14 3.58
CA GLU A 289 -13.40 11.16 2.81
C GLU A 289 -12.55 10.37 1.80
N ASP A 290 -11.78 11.07 0.96
CA ASP A 290 -10.92 10.45 -0.06
C ASP A 290 -9.48 10.25 0.45
N TYR A 291 -8.98 11.21 1.24
CA TYR A 291 -7.60 11.19 1.77
C TYR A 291 -7.47 11.89 3.12
N ARG A 292 -6.34 11.68 3.77
CA ARG A 292 -5.84 12.43 4.93
C ARG A 292 -4.44 12.95 4.62
N TYR A 293 -4.18 14.21 4.93
CA TYR A 293 -2.84 14.79 4.87
C TYR A 293 -2.22 14.93 6.26
N SER A 294 -0.98 14.51 6.42
CA SER A 294 -0.15 14.70 7.61
C SER A 294 1.00 15.65 7.28
N ALA A 295 0.88 16.91 7.70
CA ALA A 295 1.89 17.92 7.43
C ALA A 295 3.25 17.62 8.08
N ASP A 296 3.24 17.13 9.31
CA ASP A 296 4.46 16.77 10.05
C ASP A 296 5.24 15.62 9.37
N GLU A 297 4.51 14.72 8.73
CA GLU A 297 5.05 13.57 7.99
C GLU A 297 5.24 13.87 6.49
N ARG A 298 4.72 14.98 6.00
CA ARG A 298 4.64 15.28 4.56
C ARG A 298 4.03 14.14 3.74
N SER A 299 2.94 13.55 4.29
CA SER A 299 2.36 12.31 3.80
C SER A 299 0.88 12.45 3.49
N TYR A 300 0.49 11.94 2.32
CA TYR A 300 -0.89 11.78 1.90
C TYR A 300 -1.30 10.33 2.02
N TYR A 301 -2.36 10.07 2.75
CA TYR A 301 -2.92 8.73 2.95
C TYR A 301 -4.30 8.67 2.31
N ALA A 302 -4.45 7.94 1.20
CA ALA A 302 -5.76 7.58 0.70
C ALA A 302 -6.50 6.75 1.74
N LEU A 303 -7.77 7.02 1.96
CA LEU A 303 -8.55 6.34 2.98
C LEU A 303 -9.03 4.98 2.46
N ASN A 304 -8.81 3.93 3.25
CA ASN A 304 -9.31 2.62 2.92
C ASN A 304 -10.82 2.52 3.13
N VAL A 305 -11.50 1.75 2.28
CA VAL A 305 -12.94 1.53 2.36
C VAL A 305 -13.26 0.05 2.21
N ALA A 306 -14.11 -0.48 3.08
CA ALA A 306 -14.64 -1.83 2.92
C ALA A 306 -15.65 -1.88 1.77
N VAL A 307 -15.43 -2.79 0.83
CA VAL A 307 -16.28 -3.01 -0.35
C VAL A 307 -17.03 -4.33 -0.16
N THR A 308 -18.32 -4.25 -0.01
CA THR A 308 -19.21 -5.37 0.32
C THR A 308 -20.42 -5.41 -0.63
N ALA A 309 -21.31 -6.35 -0.43
CA ALA A 309 -22.58 -6.43 -1.18
C ALA A 309 -23.43 -5.14 -1.10
N GLU A 310 -23.18 -4.29 -0.11
CA GLU A 310 -23.95 -3.06 0.13
C GLU A 310 -23.50 -1.91 -0.80
N ASN A 311 -22.20 -1.87 -1.17
CA ASN A 311 -21.61 -0.74 -1.90
C ASN A 311 -20.73 -1.10 -3.12
N TYR A 312 -20.54 -2.40 -3.45
CA TYR A 312 -19.61 -2.80 -4.52
C TYR A 312 -19.89 -2.15 -5.88
N LYS A 313 -21.16 -1.79 -6.14
CA LYS A 313 -21.55 -1.12 -7.39
C LYS A 313 -20.89 0.25 -7.57
N ASP A 314 -20.53 0.89 -6.47
CA ASP A 314 -19.82 2.17 -6.50
C ASP A 314 -18.36 2.02 -6.91
N PHE A 315 -17.81 0.81 -6.83
CA PHE A 315 -16.44 0.45 -7.18
C PHE A 315 -16.30 -0.25 -8.52
N THR A 316 -17.39 -0.46 -9.25
CA THR A 316 -17.36 -1.03 -10.61
C THR A 316 -16.95 -0.03 -11.68
N ASP A 317 -16.94 1.27 -11.35
CA ASP A 317 -16.57 2.36 -12.25
C ASP A 317 -15.26 3.02 -11.80
N SER A 318 -14.15 2.64 -12.44
CA SER A 318 -12.82 3.20 -12.18
C SER A 318 -12.65 4.66 -12.65
N THR A 319 -13.67 5.26 -13.27
CA THR A 319 -13.61 6.64 -13.77
C THR A 319 -14.04 7.69 -12.74
N LYS A 320 -14.69 7.29 -11.66
CA LYS A 320 -15.26 8.22 -10.66
C LYS A 320 -14.27 9.21 -10.09
N THR A 321 -13.07 8.76 -9.71
CA THR A 321 -12.02 9.66 -9.19
C THR A 321 -11.49 10.57 -10.28
N TYR A 322 -11.33 10.06 -11.51
CA TYR A 322 -10.91 10.89 -12.64
C TYR A 322 -11.89 12.03 -12.89
N ASP A 323 -13.17 11.79 -12.81
CA ASP A 323 -14.17 12.82 -12.97
C ASP A 323 -14.12 13.88 -11.86
N LYS A 324 -13.72 13.46 -10.63
CA LYS A 324 -13.49 14.37 -9.50
C LYS A 324 -12.24 15.26 -9.67
N VAL A 325 -11.23 14.78 -10.42
CA VAL A 325 -9.90 15.43 -10.46
C VAL A 325 -9.54 15.97 -11.84
N SER A 326 -10.51 16.16 -12.73
CA SER A 326 -10.32 16.63 -14.11
C SER A 326 -9.74 18.04 -14.24
N ASN A 327 -9.14 18.60 -13.18
CA ASN A 327 -8.32 19.82 -13.17
C ASN A 327 -7.07 19.63 -14.01
N LYS A 328 -7.26 19.54 -15.33
CA LYS A 328 -6.18 19.48 -16.31
C LYS A 328 -5.33 20.72 -16.18
N LEU A 329 -4.01 20.54 -16.00
CA LEU A 329 -3.08 21.65 -16.13
C LEU A 329 -3.09 22.14 -17.58
N ASP A 330 -3.19 23.45 -17.75
CA ASP A 330 -3.06 24.05 -19.06
C ASP A 330 -1.61 23.84 -19.56
N ALA A 331 -1.45 22.89 -20.49
CA ALA A 331 -0.15 22.59 -21.10
C ALA A 331 0.49 23.80 -21.80
N SER A 332 -0.29 24.83 -22.14
CA SER A 332 0.23 26.09 -22.69
C SER A 332 0.88 27.00 -21.62
N SER A 333 0.52 26.80 -20.35
CA SER A 333 1.02 27.62 -19.24
C SER A 333 2.07 26.92 -18.36
N SER A 334 2.24 25.60 -18.51
CA SER A 334 3.21 24.82 -17.74
C SER A 334 4.12 23.97 -18.65
N ALA A 335 5.45 24.03 -18.43
CA ALA A 335 6.39 23.18 -19.15
C ALA A 335 6.20 21.70 -18.80
N GLU A 336 6.33 20.82 -19.81
CA GLU A 336 6.41 19.38 -19.59
C GLU A 336 7.57 19.06 -18.64
N LYS A 337 7.36 18.12 -17.70
CA LYS A 337 8.37 17.66 -16.75
C LYS A 337 8.61 16.17 -16.90
N LYS A 338 9.86 15.74 -16.81
CA LYS A 338 10.25 14.34 -16.97
C LYS A 338 10.39 13.68 -15.60
N VAL A 339 9.63 12.58 -15.39
CA VAL A 339 9.59 11.83 -14.13
C VAL A 339 10.09 10.42 -14.34
N TRP A 340 10.99 9.95 -13.48
CA TRP A 340 11.31 8.55 -13.32
C TRP A 340 10.37 7.91 -12.28
N LEU A 341 9.66 6.86 -12.68
CA LEU A 341 8.73 6.15 -11.80
C LEU A 341 8.93 4.64 -11.95
N ASN A 342 9.09 3.94 -10.85
CA ASN A 342 9.19 2.49 -10.90
C ASN A 342 7.97 1.79 -10.32
N ILE A 343 7.66 0.62 -10.91
CA ILE A 343 6.75 -0.38 -10.35
C ILE A 343 7.63 -1.53 -9.86
N TYR A 344 7.62 -1.81 -8.55
CA TYR A 344 8.58 -2.76 -7.97
C TYR A 344 8.42 -4.19 -8.48
N ASN A 345 7.21 -4.57 -8.84
CA ASN A 345 6.90 -5.91 -9.35
C ASN A 345 5.84 -5.85 -10.46
N ALA A 346 6.29 -6.00 -11.70
CA ALA A 346 5.39 -6.02 -12.86
C ALA A 346 4.49 -7.27 -12.92
N SER A 347 4.78 -8.30 -12.11
CA SER A 347 3.94 -9.51 -11.99
C SER A 347 2.84 -9.37 -10.92
N ASP A 348 2.88 -8.32 -10.11
CA ASP A 348 1.82 -8.00 -9.15
C ASP A 348 0.60 -7.43 -9.90
N ASN A 349 -0.53 -8.13 -9.80
CA ASN A 349 -1.74 -7.79 -10.55
C ASN A 349 -2.32 -6.42 -10.13
N PHE A 350 -2.26 -6.08 -8.84
CA PHE A 350 -2.70 -4.78 -8.38
C PHE A 350 -1.86 -3.65 -8.97
N LEU A 351 -0.54 -3.79 -8.98
CA LEU A 351 0.36 -2.76 -9.50
C LEU A 351 0.28 -2.64 -11.01
N SER A 352 0.29 -3.76 -11.75
CA SER A 352 0.37 -3.76 -13.21
C SER A 352 -0.98 -3.55 -13.90
N ALA A 353 -2.07 -4.10 -13.36
CA ALA A 353 -3.38 -4.05 -13.98
C ALA A 353 -4.31 -2.96 -13.40
N THR A 354 -3.99 -2.41 -12.22
CA THR A 354 -4.81 -1.38 -11.58
C THR A 354 -4.04 -0.08 -11.40
N TYR A 355 -2.91 -0.10 -10.68
CA TYR A 355 -2.23 1.13 -10.27
C TYR A 355 -1.53 1.83 -11.44
N GLN A 356 -0.72 1.12 -12.22
CA GLN A 356 -0.01 1.71 -13.36
C GLN A 356 -0.94 2.33 -14.42
N PRO A 357 -2.03 1.67 -14.87
CA PRO A 357 -2.97 2.28 -15.80
C PRO A 357 -3.62 3.57 -15.27
N LEU A 358 -3.79 3.70 -13.95
CA LEU A 358 -4.28 4.92 -13.33
C LEU A 358 -3.22 6.02 -13.36
N LEU A 359 -1.96 5.71 -13.06
CA LEU A 359 -0.85 6.65 -13.21
C LEU A 359 -0.74 7.17 -14.65
N GLU A 360 -0.76 6.27 -15.65
CA GLU A 360 -0.72 6.61 -17.09
C GLU A 360 -1.89 7.52 -17.52
N LYS A 361 -3.03 7.42 -16.83
CA LYS A 361 -4.19 8.27 -17.07
C LYS A 361 -4.00 9.69 -16.53
N TYR A 362 -3.25 9.84 -15.42
CA TYR A 362 -3.07 11.14 -14.76
C TYR A 362 -1.81 11.89 -15.22
N ASP A 363 -0.81 11.22 -15.80
CA ASP A 363 0.41 11.90 -16.27
C ASP A 363 0.11 12.90 -17.40
N ASP A 364 -0.72 12.53 -18.38
CA ASP A 364 -1.20 13.42 -19.42
C ASP A 364 -1.97 14.63 -18.86
N LEU A 365 -2.81 14.38 -17.82
CA LEU A 365 -3.60 15.42 -17.16
C LEU A 365 -2.71 16.50 -16.54
N LEU A 366 -1.55 16.08 -16.02
CA LEU A 366 -0.61 16.91 -15.26
C LEU A 366 0.59 17.38 -16.08
N ASN A 367 0.59 17.16 -17.39
CA ASN A 367 1.67 17.48 -18.32
C ASN A 367 3.03 16.94 -17.84
N LEU A 368 3.03 15.65 -17.46
CA LEU A 368 4.19 14.89 -17.05
C LEU A 368 4.57 13.87 -18.14
N LYS A 369 5.86 13.77 -18.44
CA LYS A 369 6.41 12.68 -19.22
C LYS A 369 7.00 11.65 -18.26
N VAL A 370 6.28 10.58 -18.01
CA VAL A 370 6.68 9.56 -17.06
C VAL A 370 7.35 8.40 -17.77
N ASP A 371 8.59 8.08 -17.39
CA ASP A 371 9.25 6.85 -17.78
C ASP A 371 8.91 5.76 -16.75
N TYR A 372 8.02 4.83 -17.12
CA TYR A 372 7.58 3.72 -16.27
C TYR A 372 8.61 2.58 -16.30
N ILE A 373 9.23 2.33 -15.17
CA ILE A 373 10.28 1.32 -15.02
C ILE A 373 9.70 0.10 -14.29
N GLY A 374 9.45 -0.97 -15.03
CA GLY A 374 8.99 -2.23 -14.45
C GLY A 374 10.11 -2.97 -13.71
N GLY A 375 9.82 -3.50 -12.53
CA GLY A 375 10.72 -4.39 -11.80
C GLY A 375 10.64 -5.82 -12.31
N ASP A 376 11.80 -6.43 -12.63
CA ASP A 376 11.90 -7.86 -12.93
C ASP A 376 12.24 -8.63 -11.65
N GLY A 377 11.23 -9.11 -10.99
CA GLY A 377 11.40 -9.78 -9.71
C GLY A 377 11.63 -8.80 -8.54
N GLN A 378 11.51 -9.31 -7.34
CA GLN A 378 11.44 -8.53 -6.10
C GLN A 378 12.84 -8.23 -5.52
N THR A 379 13.74 -7.62 -6.32
CA THR A 379 15.08 -7.25 -5.81
C THR A 379 15.35 -5.77 -6.00
N GLU A 380 15.75 -5.09 -4.93
CA GLU A 380 16.15 -3.68 -4.96
C GLU A 380 17.20 -3.38 -6.02
N SER A 381 18.20 -4.25 -6.17
CA SER A 381 19.28 -4.04 -7.14
C SER A 381 18.80 -3.98 -8.58
N ASN A 382 17.74 -4.70 -8.94
CA ASN A 382 17.20 -4.65 -10.29
C ASN A 382 16.57 -3.29 -10.60
N ILE A 383 15.98 -2.65 -9.61
CA ILE A 383 15.35 -1.33 -9.73
C ILE A 383 16.40 -0.23 -9.66
N THR A 384 17.28 -0.27 -8.66
CA THR A 384 18.31 0.76 -8.45
C THR A 384 19.31 0.81 -9.61
N ASN A 385 19.63 -0.32 -10.24
CA ASN A 385 20.45 -0.35 -11.45
C ASN A 385 19.81 0.37 -12.65
N ARG A 386 18.47 0.45 -12.70
CA ARG A 386 17.72 1.16 -13.74
C ARG A 386 17.57 2.65 -13.47
N LEU A 387 17.91 3.10 -12.26
CA LEU A 387 17.99 4.53 -11.93
C LEU A 387 19.23 5.21 -12.55
N GLY A 388 20.06 4.48 -13.20
CA GLY A 388 21.36 4.68 -13.85
C GLY A 388 21.80 6.10 -14.23
N ASN A 389 20.90 6.98 -14.70
CA ASN A 389 21.21 8.37 -15.01
C ASN A 389 20.15 9.34 -14.46
N PRO A 390 20.12 9.54 -13.12
CA PRO A 390 19.11 10.38 -12.49
C PRO A 390 19.17 11.86 -12.96
N GLY A 391 20.28 12.26 -13.59
CA GLY A 391 20.43 13.60 -14.16
C GLY A 391 19.42 13.95 -15.25
N GLU A 392 18.85 12.94 -15.94
CA GLU A 392 17.92 13.13 -17.05
C GLU A 392 16.47 13.43 -16.60
N TYR A 393 16.15 13.29 -15.32
CA TYR A 393 14.81 13.45 -14.78
C TYR A 393 14.70 14.71 -13.93
N ASP A 394 13.50 15.28 -13.91
CA ASP A 394 13.17 16.44 -13.07
C ASP A 394 12.73 16.00 -11.66
N ALA A 395 12.11 14.83 -11.53
CA ALA A 395 11.63 14.29 -10.27
C ALA A 395 11.59 12.75 -10.27
N PHE A 396 11.35 12.16 -9.11
CA PHE A 396 11.33 10.71 -8.87
C PHE A 396 10.07 10.28 -8.11
N ALA A 397 9.42 9.21 -8.58
CA ALA A 397 8.41 8.49 -7.83
C ALA A 397 8.89 7.05 -7.59
N ILE A 398 9.02 6.65 -6.33
CA ILE A 398 9.66 5.38 -5.97
C ILE A 398 8.69 4.48 -5.22
N ASN A 399 8.43 3.31 -5.81
CA ASN A 399 7.75 2.19 -5.22
C ASN A 399 8.79 1.14 -4.80
N MET A 400 9.09 1.07 -3.51
CA MET A 400 10.20 0.23 -3.00
C MET A 400 9.86 -1.25 -3.03
N VAL A 401 10.86 -2.12 -3.21
CA VAL A 401 10.72 -3.57 -2.99
C VAL A 401 10.59 -3.87 -1.50
N LYS A 402 11.51 -3.35 -0.69
CA LYS A 402 11.49 -3.47 0.77
C LYS A 402 11.32 -2.09 1.40
N THR A 403 10.35 -1.98 2.27
CA THR A 403 9.97 -0.72 2.91
C THR A 403 11.05 -0.14 3.82
N ASP A 404 11.98 -0.96 4.31
CA ASP A 404 13.10 -0.57 5.16
C ASP A 404 14.40 -0.27 4.37
N ASN A 405 14.33 -0.17 3.04
CA ASN A 405 15.52 -0.02 2.20
C ASN A 405 15.57 1.30 1.39
N ALA A 406 14.94 2.35 1.89
CA ALA A 406 14.95 3.67 1.27
C ALA A 406 16.37 4.21 1.00
N ALA A 407 17.33 3.88 1.86
CA ALA A 407 18.73 4.30 1.73
C ALA A 407 19.38 3.83 0.42
N SER A 408 18.96 2.70 -0.16
CA SER A 408 19.47 2.21 -1.43
C SER A 408 19.17 3.15 -2.59
N TYR A 409 18.03 3.83 -2.56
CA TYR A 409 17.62 4.79 -3.56
C TYR A 409 18.21 6.18 -3.30
N THR A 410 18.11 6.68 -2.07
CA THR A 410 18.59 8.02 -1.72
C THR A 410 20.11 8.14 -1.88
N SER A 411 20.88 7.07 -1.68
CA SER A 411 22.33 7.07 -1.92
C SER A 411 22.69 7.28 -3.41
N ILE A 412 21.88 6.78 -4.34
CA ILE A 412 22.08 7.01 -5.77
C ILE A 412 21.66 8.43 -6.15
N LEU A 413 20.54 8.90 -5.62
CA LEU A 413 20.06 10.24 -5.88
C LEU A 413 20.96 11.34 -5.28
N SER A 414 21.81 10.98 -4.31
CA SER A 414 22.76 11.91 -3.68
C SER A 414 24.04 12.10 -4.50
N GLN A 415 24.28 11.31 -5.53
CA GLN A 415 25.42 11.42 -6.44
C GLN A 415 25.15 12.45 -7.52
#